data_448de4b1ab26143e0ee483128c161fe3
#
_entry.id   448de4b1ab26143e0ee483128c161fe3
#
_cell.length_a   1.000
_cell.length_b   1.000
_cell.length_c   1.000
_cell.angle_alpha   90.00
_cell.angle_beta   90.00
_cell.angle_gamma   90.00
#
_symmetry.space_group_name_H-M   'P 1'
#
loop_
_entity.id
_entity.type
_entity.pdbx_description
1 polymer ?
#
loop_
_entity_poly.entity_id
_entity_poly.type
_entity_poly.pdbx_seq_one_letter_code
_entity_poly.pdbx_strand_id
1 'polypeptide(L)'
;MKTICLYFEIHQNIQLKRYRFFDIGTDHYYYDDYEDERIIEDVTERSYMPALNAIGEMIKENGKYFKVAFSLSGVGMEQLEIHAPQVIEKLQELNQTGCVEFLAEPYSHGLASLANEESFTKEVKRQCQKMKEYFGQEPKVLRNSSLIYSDEIGLQASQMGFKGMLTEGARHVLGWKSPHYVYNCALAPNLKLLLRDVNLSDDISLRFSNTEWEGYPLFADSYVDRIANFPEGEKVVNIFMELSALGVAQPLSSNILDFIKALPQCARNRGISFSTPSEICDTTPSVSQLDVPDTLSWTDEERDVSSWLGNPMQREAFNKLYSVADRVRIADDPRINQDWDYLQASNNFRQMTTKPSQVGIDRGIFSSPFDAFTNYMNILGDFISRVNSLYPEDVDNEELSSLLTTIKNQDEEIEMKNKEIVRLQTKIEKIEAAELKLREKLEKQKAAKPAAKKTAAKKPAAKKAAPKEEAPAEEEAKA
;
A
#
# COMPACT_ATOMS: atom_id res chain seq x y z
N MET A 1 -3.89 28.70 -2.51
CA MET A 1 -4.10 28.08 -1.17
C MET A 1 -3.10 26.95 -1.05
N LYS A 2 -2.40 26.85 0.07
CA LYS A 2 -1.48 25.74 0.35
C LYS A 2 -2.24 24.55 0.93
N THR A 3 -1.69 23.35 0.75
CA THR A 3 -2.33 22.11 1.18
C THR A 3 -1.29 21.22 1.84
N ILE A 4 -1.59 20.73 3.03
CA ILE A 4 -0.81 19.71 3.73
C ILE A 4 -1.35 18.34 3.32
N CYS A 5 -0.45 17.45 2.92
CA CYS A 5 -0.69 16.04 2.72
C CYS A 5 0.03 15.27 3.83
N LEU A 6 -0.75 14.80 4.80
CA LEU A 6 -0.22 14.05 5.95
C LEU A 6 -0.49 12.57 5.72
N TYR A 7 0.57 11.74 5.77
CA TYR A 7 0.43 10.30 5.64
C TYR A 7 1.40 9.55 6.54
N PHE A 8 0.91 8.42 7.03
CA PHE A 8 1.59 7.56 7.99
C PHE A 8 1.79 6.17 7.43
N GLU A 9 2.90 5.56 7.83
CA GLU A 9 3.16 4.15 7.59
C GLU A 9 2.87 3.34 8.86
N ILE A 10 2.24 2.19 8.69
CA ILE A 10 2.04 1.18 9.73
C ILE A 10 2.65 -0.12 9.21
N HIS A 11 3.78 -0.49 9.77
CA HIS A 11 4.49 -1.72 9.45
C HIS A 11 5.26 -2.20 10.66
N GLN A 12 5.27 -3.52 10.86
CA GLN A 12 6.19 -4.21 11.78
C GLN A 12 6.74 -5.44 11.07
N ASN A 13 8.02 -5.69 11.29
CA ASN A 13 8.69 -6.84 10.70
C ASN A 13 8.39 -8.10 11.51
N ILE A 14 8.37 -9.26 10.83
CA ILE A 14 8.47 -10.56 11.49
C ILE A 14 9.90 -10.74 12.01
N GLN A 15 10.02 -11.11 13.27
CA GLN A 15 11.32 -11.29 13.91
C GLN A 15 11.89 -12.68 13.60
N LEU A 16 13.14 -12.71 13.15
CA LEU A 16 13.84 -13.97 12.91
C LEU A 16 14.44 -14.49 14.22
N LYS A 17 14.21 -15.77 14.53
CA LYS A 17 14.87 -16.43 15.65
C LYS A 17 16.32 -16.75 15.35
N ARG A 18 17.09 -17.15 16.39
CA ARG A 18 18.42 -17.74 16.22
C ARG A 18 18.32 -19.02 15.43
N TYR A 19 18.98 -19.07 14.28
CA TYR A 19 19.01 -20.21 13.38
C TYR A 19 20.47 -20.58 13.05
N ARG A 20 20.87 -21.78 13.45
CA ARG A 20 22.24 -22.23 13.37
C ARG A 20 22.46 -23.09 12.13
N PHE A 21 23.71 -23.26 11.73
CA PHE A 21 24.06 -24.14 10.63
C PHE A 21 23.53 -25.59 10.80
N PHE A 22 23.50 -26.11 12.02
CA PHE A 22 23.00 -27.46 12.31
C PHE A 22 21.47 -27.60 12.30
N ASP A 23 20.74 -26.49 12.24
CA ASP A 23 19.29 -26.48 12.15
C ASP A 23 18.81 -26.66 10.68
N ILE A 24 19.71 -26.43 9.70
CA ILE A 24 19.45 -26.59 8.27
C ILE A 24 19.03 -28.04 7.97
N GLY A 25 17.87 -28.19 7.31
CA GLY A 25 17.29 -29.49 6.95
C GLY A 25 16.59 -30.22 8.10
N THR A 26 16.54 -29.64 9.30
CA THR A 26 15.90 -30.27 10.48
C THR A 26 14.84 -29.40 11.11
N ASP A 27 14.98 -28.08 11.04
CA ASP A 27 14.02 -27.10 11.55
C ASP A 27 13.67 -26.12 10.42
N HIS A 28 12.39 -26.08 10.04
CA HIS A 28 11.87 -25.27 8.94
C HIS A 28 11.04 -24.07 9.42
N TYR A 29 11.14 -23.76 10.72
CA TYR A 29 10.48 -22.60 11.32
C TYR A 29 11.54 -21.55 11.70
N TYR A 30 11.42 -20.33 11.19
CA TYR A 30 12.48 -19.33 11.24
C TYR A 30 12.20 -18.15 12.18
N TYR A 31 11.01 -18.11 12.80
CA TYR A 31 10.45 -16.90 13.42
C TYR A 31 10.44 -16.98 14.94
N ASP A 32 10.39 -15.81 15.58
CA ASP A 32 10.27 -15.63 17.03
C ASP A 32 8.93 -15.00 17.36
N ASP A 33 7.90 -15.85 17.46
CA ASP A 33 6.50 -15.44 17.69
C ASP A 33 6.34 -14.67 19.01
N TYR A 34 7.14 -15.03 20.03
CA TYR A 34 7.08 -14.35 21.32
C TYR A 34 7.58 -12.90 21.22
N GLU A 35 8.64 -12.69 20.47
CA GLU A 35 9.19 -11.34 20.26
C GLU A 35 8.26 -10.53 19.33
N ASP A 36 7.62 -11.16 18.35
CA ASP A 36 6.62 -10.53 17.49
C ASP A 36 5.42 -10.03 18.32
N GLU A 37 4.82 -10.90 19.17
CA GLU A 37 3.73 -10.56 20.08
C GLU A 37 4.13 -9.36 20.95
N ARG A 38 5.28 -9.45 21.63
CA ARG A 38 5.78 -8.41 22.51
C ARG A 38 5.96 -7.05 21.84
N ILE A 39 6.53 -7.04 20.63
CA ILE A 39 6.74 -5.80 19.86
C ILE A 39 5.41 -5.19 19.44
N ILE A 40 4.49 -6.02 18.90
CA ILE A 40 3.20 -5.54 18.42
C ILE A 40 2.35 -4.99 19.59
N GLU A 41 2.34 -5.65 20.73
CA GLU A 41 1.63 -5.17 21.91
C GLU A 41 2.22 -3.84 22.40
N ASP A 42 3.56 -3.75 22.57
CA ASP A 42 4.24 -2.52 23.02
C ASP A 42 3.97 -1.34 22.08
N VAL A 43 4.14 -1.52 20.76
CA VAL A 43 3.90 -0.44 19.81
C VAL A 43 2.43 -0.05 19.71
N THR A 44 1.52 -1.01 19.89
CA THR A 44 0.08 -0.76 19.90
C THR A 44 -0.31 0.10 21.09
N GLU A 45 0.17 -0.25 22.28
CA GLU A 45 -0.13 0.50 23.52
C GLU A 45 0.50 1.90 23.53
N ARG A 46 1.76 1.98 23.13
CA ARG A 46 2.54 3.24 23.23
C ARG A 46 2.31 4.19 22.07
N SER A 47 1.92 3.71 20.90
CA SER A 47 1.83 4.52 19.69
C SER A 47 0.52 4.34 18.93
N TYR A 48 0.24 3.14 18.39
CA TYR A 48 -0.83 3.00 17.41
C TYR A 48 -2.19 3.42 17.95
N MET A 49 -2.61 2.88 19.07
CA MET A 49 -3.92 3.25 19.64
C MET A 49 -4.00 4.70 20.09
N PRO A 50 -3.01 5.26 20.83
CA PRO A 50 -3.00 6.69 21.17
C PRO A 50 -3.04 7.61 19.93
N ALA A 51 -2.24 7.32 18.89
CA ALA A 51 -2.16 8.13 17.69
C ALA A 51 -3.47 8.05 16.85
N LEU A 52 -4.01 6.85 16.65
CA LEU A 52 -5.26 6.66 15.90
C LEU A 52 -6.47 7.27 16.63
N ASN A 53 -6.48 7.23 17.96
CA ASN A 53 -7.50 7.93 18.75
C ASN A 53 -7.39 9.46 18.58
N ALA A 54 -6.18 10.00 18.65
CA ALA A 54 -5.93 11.43 18.41
C ALA A 54 -6.37 11.84 16.98
N ILE A 55 -6.06 11.05 15.97
CA ILE A 55 -6.51 11.28 14.58
C ILE A 55 -8.04 11.21 14.48
N GLY A 56 -8.67 10.28 15.18
CA GLY A 56 -10.13 10.18 15.26
C GLY A 56 -10.78 11.41 15.86
N GLU A 57 -10.21 11.96 16.94
CA GLU A 57 -10.64 13.23 17.54
C GLU A 57 -10.47 14.39 16.54
N MET A 58 -9.34 14.48 15.85
CA MET A 58 -9.08 15.50 14.83
C MET A 58 -10.11 15.45 13.69
N ILE A 59 -10.47 14.25 13.22
CA ILE A 59 -11.50 14.06 12.18
C ILE A 59 -12.87 14.48 12.72
N LYS A 60 -13.22 14.08 13.94
CA LYS A 60 -14.48 14.41 14.58
C LYS A 60 -14.66 15.93 14.75
N GLU A 61 -13.62 16.63 15.16
CA GLU A 61 -13.65 18.09 15.39
C GLU A 61 -13.64 18.91 14.10
N ASN A 62 -12.94 18.43 13.08
CA ASN A 62 -12.69 19.18 11.86
C ASN A 62 -13.51 18.69 10.65
N GLY A 63 -14.15 17.52 10.73
CA GLY A 63 -14.87 16.92 9.62
C GLY A 63 -14.02 16.78 8.38
N LYS A 64 -14.59 16.97 7.21
CA LYS A 64 -13.92 16.83 5.91
C LYS A 64 -12.80 17.86 5.64
N TYR A 65 -12.59 18.79 6.54
CA TYR A 65 -11.46 19.71 6.44
C TYR A 65 -10.13 19.02 6.74
N PHE A 66 -10.11 18.09 7.72
CA PHE A 66 -8.93 17.30 8.03
C PHE A 66 -8.98 15.94 7.34
N LYS A 67 -7.94 15.64 6.60
CA LYS A 67 -7.77 14.37 5.87
C LYS A 67 -6.40 13.83 6.09
N VAL A 68 -6.28 12.50 6.05
CA VAL A 68 -5.04 11.77 6.30
C VAL A 68 -4.97 10.53 5.43
N ALA A 69 -3.77 10.04 5.14
CA ALA A 69 -3.59 8.77 4.46
C ALA A 69 -2.74 7.81 5.30
N PHE A 70 -2.98 6.51 5.10
CA PHE A 70 -2.22 5.43 5.72
C PHE A 70 -1.69 4.48 4.67
N SER A 71 -0.47 4.01 4.89
CA SER A 71 0.16 2.91 4.17
C SER A 71 0.31 1.74 5.13
N LEU A 72 -0.22 0.57 4.77
CA LEU A 72 -0.16 -0.66 5.57
C LEU A 72 0.41 -1.78 4.73
N SER A 73 1.52 -2.38 5.15
CA SER A 73 2.03 -3.59 4.50
C SER A 73 1.15 -4.80 4.78
N GLY A 74 1.16 -5.77 3.88
CA GLY A 74 0.42 -7.02 4.08
C GLY A 74 0.90 -7.80 5.29
N VAL A 75 2.23 -7.92 5.46
CA VAL A 75 2.86 -8.56 6.62
C VAL A 75 2.53 -7.81 7.91
N GLY A 76 2.58 -6.47 7.91
CA GLY A 76 2.16 -5.68 9.06
C GLY A 76 0.70 -5.88 9.44
N MET A 77 -0.19 -6.07 8.45
CA MET A 77 -1.59 -6.41 8.70
C MET A 77 -1.75 -7.80 9.31
N GLU A 78 -1.02 -8.81 8.81
CA GLU A 78 -1.02 -10.17 9.40
C GLU A 78 -0.62 -10.13 10.87
N GLN A 79 0.41 -9.37 11.22
CA GLN A 79 0.82 -9.15 12.61
C GLN A 79 -0.29 -8.51 13.46
N LEU A 80 -0.93 -7.47 12.92
CA LEU A 80 -2.04 -6.81 13.62
C LEU A 80 -3.28 -7.70 13.77
N GLU A 81 -3.58 -8.55 12.78
CA GLU A 81 -4.69 -9.51 12.84
C GLU A 81 -4.51 -10.48 14.00
N ILE A 82 -3.28 -10.93 14.23
CA ILE A 82 -2.96 -11.94 15.24
C ILE A 82 -2.86 -11.32 16.65
N HIS A 83 -2.11 -10.22 16.78
CA HIS A 83 -1.69 -9.70 18.08
C HIS A 83 -2.40 -8.42 18.51
N ALA A 84 -2.97 -7.63 17.57
CA ALA A 84 -3.59 -6.34 17.88
C ALA A 84 -4.77 -6.00 16.97
N PRO A 85 -5.83 -6.85 16.87
CA PRO A 85 -6.96 -6.65 15.97
C PRO A 85 -7.70 -5.32 16.20
N GLN A 86 -7.65 -4.77 17.41
CA GLN A 86 -8.24 -3.46 17.75
C GLN A 86 -7.67 -2.29 16.91
N VAL A 87 -6.45 -2.42 16.39
CA VAL A 87 -5.84 -1.41 15.50
C VAL A 87 -6.56 -1.42 14.14
N ILE A 88 -6.82 -2.62 13.60
CA ILE A 88 -7.56 -2.77 12.34
C ILE A 88 -9.00 -2.27 12.49
N GLU A 89 -9.67 -2.62 13.58
CA GLU A 89 -11.02 -2.12 13.89
C GLU A 89 -11.05 -0.60 13.96
N LYS A 90 -10.05 0.01 14.60
CA LYS A 90 -9.93 1.48 14.67
C LYS A 90 -9.69 2.11 13.30
N LEU A 91 -8.87 1.53 12.46
CA LEU A 91 -8.66 1.99 11.09
C LEU A 91 -9.94 1.86 10.24
N GLN A 92 -10.73 0.80 10.43
CA GLN A 92 -12.04 0.64 9.78
C GLN A 92 -13.04 1.71 10.25
N GLU A 93 -13.08 2.03 11.55
CA GLU A 93 -13.88 3.14 12.08
C GLU A 93 -13.49 4.47 11.41
N LEU A 94 -12.20 4.78 11.35
CA LEU A 94 -11.69 5.99 10.71
C LEU A 94 -12.01 6.03 9.21
N ASN A 95 -11.94 4.90 8.53
CA ASN A 95 -12.30 4.77 7.12
C ASN A 95 -13.74 5.18 6.82
N GLN A 96 -14.68 4.80 7.69
CA GLN A 96 -16.11 5.13 7.54
C GLN A 96 -16.39 6.64 7.56
N THR A 97 -15.49 7.46 8.08
CA THR A 97 -15.62 8.91 8.08
C THR A 97 -15.50 9.54 6.69
N GLY A 98 -14.89 8.84 5.73
CA GLY A 98 -14.54 9.35 4.40
C GLY A 98 -13.46 10.43 4.41
N CYS A 99 -12.65 10.50 5.48
CA CYS A 99 -11.52 11.41 5.64
C CYS A 99 -10.15 10.70 5.54
N VAL A 100 -10.17 9.38 5.31
CA VAL A 100 -8.98 8.53 5.27
C VAL A 100 -8.79 7.92 3.89
N GLU A 101 -7.58 7.96 3.36
CA GLU A 101 -7.15 7.23 2.16
C GLU A 101 -6.13 6.15 2.54
N PHE A 102 -6.30 4.94 1.99
CA PHE A 102 -5.31 3.89 2.08
C PHE A 102 -4.46 3.83 0.81
N LEU A 103 -3.15 3.70 1.01
CA LEU A 103 -2.15 3.71 -0.05
C LEU A 103 -1.75 2.29 -0.43
N ALA A 104 -1.30 2.11 -1.67
CA ALA A 104 -0.65 0.89 -2.08
C ALA A 104 0.79 0.85 -1.57
N GLU A 105 1.27 -0.35 -1.20
CA GLU A 105 2.69 -0.61 -0.95
C GLU A 105 3.03 -2.08 -1.24
N PRO A 106 4.32 -2.49 -1.25
CA PRO A 106 4.69 -3.90 -1.31
C PRO A 106 4.19 -4.68 -0.10
N TYR A 107 3.66 -5.89 -0.33
CA TYR A 107 3.06 -6.73 0.71
C TYR A 107 4.03 -7.06 1.85
N SER A 108 5.24 -7.47 1.50
CA SER A 108 6.30 -7.83 2.45
C SER A 108 7.06 -6.63 3.05
N HIS A 109 6.75 -5.40 2.63
CA HIS A 109 7.61 -4.22 2.89
C HIS A 109 9.07 -4.48 2.47
N GLY A 110 9.24 -5.24 1.40
CA GLY A 110 10.52 -5.73 0.92
C GLY A 110 11.18 -4.84 -0.14
N LEU A 111 12.22 -5.40 -0.76
CA LEU A 111 13.01 -4.73 -1.79
C LEU A 111 12.72 -5.26 -3.20
N ALA A 112 11.56 -5.87 -3.43
CA ALA A 112 11.20 -6.47 -4.71
C ALA A 112 11.32 -5.50 -5.89
N SER A 113 11.05 -4.20 -5.68
CA SER A 113 11.22 -3.15 -6.69
C SER A 113 12.66 -2.98 -7.21
N LEU A 114 13.67 -3.48 -6.46
CA LEU A 114 15.08 -3.48 -6.83
C LEU A 114 15.52 -4.81 -7.44
N ALA A 115 14.68 -5.84 -7.38
CA ALA A 115 15.00 -7.19 -7.84
C ALA A 115 14.45 -7.46 -9.23
N ASN A 116 13.14 -7.45 -9.39
CA ASN A 116 12.48 -7.61 -10.68
C ASN A 116 11.05 -7.08 -10.66
N GLU A 117 10.55 -6.72 -11.84
CA GLU A 117 9.25 -6.12 -12.07
C GLU A 117 8.08 -7.04 -11.68
N GLU A 118 8.19 -8.33 -11.97
CA GLU A 118 7.10 -9.29 -11.71
C GLU A 118 6.87 -9.49 -10.21
N SER A 119 7.96 -9.66 -9.44
CA SER A 119 7.87 -9.78 -7.98
C SER A 119 7.28 -8.50 -7.37
N PHE A 120 7.75 -7.34 -7.80
CA PHE A 120 7.23 -6.06 -7.32
C PHE A 120 5.73 -5.89 -7.64
N THR A 121 5.33 -6.19 -8.87
CA THR A 121 3.92 -6.11 -9.30
C THR A 121 3.03 -7.06 -8.49
N LYS A 122 3.48 -8.29 -8.23
CA LYS A 122 2.74 -9.28 -7.42
C LYS A 122 2.55 -8.79 -5.99
N GLU A 123 3.61 -8.30 -5.35
CA GLU A 123 3.59 -7.72 -4.01
C GLU A 123 2.55 -6.60 -3.89
N VAL A 124 2.61 -5.62 -4.78
CA VAL A 124 1.72 -4.46 -4.76
C VAL A 124 0.27 -4.86 -5.04
N LYS A 125 0.01 -5.71 -6.03
CA LYS A 125 -1.36 -6.17 -6.34
C LYS A 125 -1.99 -6.93 -5.17
N ARG A 126 -1.21 -7.79 -4.50
CA ARG A 126 -1.68 -8.55 -3.34
C ARG A 126 -2.05 -7.64 -2.16
N GLN A 127 -1.24 -6.62 -1.89
CA GLN A 127 -1.54 -5.64 -0.85
C GLN A 127 -2.79 -4.81 -1.20
N CYS A 128 -2.93 -4.36 -2.45
CA CYS A 128 -4.13 -3.65 -2.91
C CYS A 128 -5.40 -4.50 -2.72
N GLN A 129 -5.33 -5.81 -2.94
CA GLN A 129 -6.45 -6.71 -2.68
C GLN A 129 -6.79 -6.75 -1.20
N LYS A 130 -5.81 -6.84 -0.30
CA LYS A 130 -6.02 -6.74 1.16
C LYS A 130 -6.69 -5.41 1.54
N MET A 131 -6.25 -4.27 0.99
CA MET A 131 -6.88 -2.97 1.24
C MET A 131 -8.36 -2.97 0.83
N LYS A 132 -8.68 -3.58 -0.30
CA LYS A 132 -10.06 -3.71 -0.76
C LYS A 132 -10.90 -4.61 0.15
N GLU A 133 -10.35 -5.72 0.61
CA GLU A 133 -11.02 -6.67 1.52
C GLU A 133 -11.33 -6.04 2.88
N TYR A 134 -10.37 -5.34 3.49
CA TYR A 134 -10.50 -4.79 4.84
C TYR A 134 -11.20 -3.44 4.90
N PHE A 135 -10.97 -2.59 3.91
CA PHE A 135 -11.41 -1.19 3.93
C PHE A 135 -12.34 -0.82 2.77
N GLY A 136 -12.55 -1.70 1.79
CA GLY A 136 -13.37 -1.44 0.61
C GLY A 136 -12.76 -0.39 -0.33
N GLN A 137 -11.50 0.02 -0.12
CA GLN A 137 -10.81 1.00 -0.95
C GLN A 137 -9.88 0.31 -1.96
N GLU A 138 -9.87 0.82 -3.18
CA GLU A 138 -8.83 0.49 -4.18
C GLU A 138 -7.78 1.60 -4.14
N PRO A 139 -6.54 1.32 -3.69
CA PRO A 139 -5.48 2.31 -3.65
C PRO A 139 -5.19 2.92 -5.02
N LYS A 140 -4.98 4.23 -5.07
CA LYS A 140 -4.72 4.98 -6.32
C LYS A 140 -3.33 5.58 -6.38
N VAL A 141 -2.66 5.65 -5.24
CA VAL A 141 -1.31 6.19 -5.08
C VAL A 141 -0.45 5.13 -4.43
N LEU A 142 0.73 4.93 -4.98
CA LEU A 142 1.72 3.97 -4.49
C LEU A 142 2.73 4.67 -3.58
N ARG A 143 3.01 4.03 -2.46
CA ARG A 143 4.14 4.31 -1.59
C ARG A 143 5.01 3.05 -1.53
N ASN A 144 6.17 3.08 -2.13
CA ASN A 144 7.08 1.94 -2.08
C ASN A 144 7.77 1.84 -0.71
N SER A 145 8.25 0.64 -0.34
CA SER A 145 9.02 0.42 0.89
C SER A 145 10.08 1.50 1.06
N SER A 146 10.13 2.12 2.24
CA SER A 146 11.10 3.17 2.57
C SER A 146 11.16 4.34 1.57
N LEU A 147 10.06 4.65 0.87
CA LEU A 147 9.98 5.65 -0.19
C LEU A 147 11.01 5.41 -1.32
N ILE A 148 11.44 4.16 -1.54
CA ILE A 148 12.37 3.81 -2.61
C ILE A 148 11.74 4.15 -3.96
N TYR A 149 12.47 4.93 -4.76
CA TYR A 149 12.01 5.42 -6.05
C TYR A 149 13.17 5.56 -7.05
N SER A 150 12.89 5.23 -8.30
CA SER A 150 13.60 5.63 -9.52
C SER A 150 12.58 5.83 -10.63
N ASP A 151 12.97 6.41 -11.74
CA ASP A 151 12.07 6.59 -12.88
C ASP A 151 11.58 5.24 -13.46
N GLU A 152 12.39 4.19 -13.39
CA GLU A 152 11.99 2.82 -13.78
C GLU A 152 10.91 2.27 -12.86
N ILE A 153 11.04 2.45 -11.54
CA ILE A 153 9.99 2.08 -10.57
C ILE A 153 8.73 2.90 -10.80
N GLY A 154 8.88 4.19 -11.13
CA GLY A 154 7.77 5.05 -11.52
C GLY A 154 7.05 4.57 -12.78
N LEU A 155 7.79 4.10 -13.78
CA LEU A 155 7.22 3.51 -14.99
C LEU A 155 6.38 2.26 -14.66
N GLN A 156 6.90 1.36 -13.82
CA GLN A 156 6.17 0.18 -13.35
C GLN A 156 4.89 0.57 -12.57
N ALA A 157 4.96 1.57 -11.69
CA ALA A 157 3.79 2.08 -10.99
C ALA A 157 2.71 2.61 -11.95
N SER A 158 3.12 3.32 -12.99
CA SER A 158 2.21 3.80 -14.05
C SER A 158 1.57 2.66 -14.83
N GLN A 159 2.32 1.61 -15.16
CA GLN A 159 1.82 0.41 -15.84
C GLN A 159 0.81 -0.37 -14.98
N MET A 160 0.99 -0.39 -13.65
CA MET A 160 0.01 -0.92 -12.71
C MET A 160 -1.25 -0.06 -12.58
N GLY A 161 -1.29 1.14 -13.18
CA GLY A 161 -2.46 2.02 -13.22
C GLY A 161 -2.55 3.05 -12.09
N PHE A 162 -1.48 3.24 -11.32
CA PHE A 162 -1.46 4.28 -10.28
C PHE A 162 -1.43 5.69 -10.88
N LYS A 163 -2.08 6.62 -10.21
CA LYS A 163 -2.13 8.04 -10.58
C LYS A 163 -0.92 8.83 -10.07
N GLY A 164 -0.36 8.36 -8.97
CA GLY A 164 0.76 9.02 -8.32
C GLY A 164 1.59 8.07 -7.49
N MET A 165 2.78 8.53 -7.15
CA MET A 165 3.71 7.85 -6.28
C MET A 165 4.31 8.82 -5.27
N LEU A 166 4.44 8.36 -4.03
CA LEU A 166 5.08 9.09 -2.96
C LEU A 166 6.57 8.75 -2.95
N THR A 167 7.42 9.76 -2.84
CA THR A 167 8.87 9.58 -2.79
C THR A 167 9.54 10.66 -1.93
N GLU A 168 10.84 10.57 -1.77
CA GLU A 168 11.63 11.49 -0.95
C GLU A 168 11.96 12.77 -1.71
N GLY A 169 11.90 13.92 -1.02
CA GLY A 169 12.36 15.20 -1.53
C GLY A 169 13.88 15.37 -1.40
N ALA A 170 14.65 14.43 -1.95
CA ALA A 170 16.10 14.40 -1.82
C ALA A 170 16.77 15.60 -2.48
N ARG A 171 17.57 16.35 -1.72
CA ARG A 171 18.20 17.60 -2.19
C ARG A 171 19.13 17.42 -3.38
N HIS A 172 19.84 16.30 -3.46
CA HIS A 172 20.76 16.01 -4.57
C HIS A 172 20.01 15.78 -5.90
N VAL A 173 18.75 15.31 -5.85
CA VAL A 173 17.88 15.16 -7.03
C VAL A 173 17.17 16.47 -7.35
N LEU A 174 16.66 17.15 -6.34
CA LEU A 174 15.94 18.42 -6.52
C LEU A 174 16.84 19.56 -6.99
N GLY A 175 18.11 19.61 -6.55
CA GLY A 175 18.99 20.72 -6.79
C GLY A 175 18.39 22.03 -6.24
N TRP A 176 17.98 22.92 -7.16
CA TRP A 176 17.32 24.19 -6.84
C TRP A 176 15.78 24.11 -6.79
N LYS A 177 15.20 22.98 -7.20
CA LYS A 177 13.75 22.77 -7.19
C LYS A 177 13.24 22.58 -5.75
N SER A 178 11.97 22.92 -5.51
CA SER A 178 11.32 22.72 -4.20
C SER A 178 10.52 21.41 -4.17
N PRO A 179 10.47 20.70 -3.03
CA PRO A 179 9.62 19.53 -2.86
C PRO A 179 8.12 19.87 -2.78
N HIS A 180 7.75 21.15 -2.70
CA HIS A 180 6.38 21.61 -2.51
C HIS A 180 5.59 21.78 -3.81
N TYR A 181 6.09 21.22 -4.90
CA TYR A 181 5.40 21.11 -6.18
C TYR A 181 5.05 19.65 -6.48
N VAL A 182 4.04 19.47 -7.31
CA VAL A 182 3.77 18.16 -7.93
C VAL A 182 4.61 18.04 -9.19
N TYR A 183 5.33 16.95 -9.33
CA TYR A 183 6.12 16.63 -10.52
C TYR A 183 5.51 15.46 -11.27
N ASN A 184 6.01 15.17 -12.47
CA ASN A 184 5.73 13.94 -13.20
C ASN A 184 6.99 13.09 -13.27
N CYS A 185 6.82 11.78 -13.29
CA CYS A 185 7.90 10.84 -13.59
C CYS A 185 8.45 11.10 -15.01
N ALA A 186 9.76 11.04 -15.18
CA ALA A 186 10.39 11.31 -16.49
C ALA A 186 10.03 10.24 -17.53
N LEU A 187 9.99 8.95 -17.14
CA LEU A 187 9.62 7.83 -18.01
C LEU A 187 8.11 7.60 -18.14
N ALA A 188 7.31 8.14 -17.22
CA ALA A 188 5.85 8.00 -17.21
C ALA A 188 5.16 9.35 -16.93
N PRO A 189 5.00 10.24 -17.94
CA PRO A 189 4.52 11.62 -17.75
C PRO A 189 3.11 11.73 -17.14
N ASN A 190 2.33 10.65 -17.12
CA ASN A 190 1.00 10.63 -16.52
C ASN A 190 1.05 10.31 -15.00
N LEU A 191 2.16 9.77 -14.50
CA LEU A 191 2.34 9.47 -13.08
C LEU A 191 2.81 10.74 -12.36
N LYS A 192 2.06 11.15 -11.34
CA LYS A 192 2.43 12.28 -10.49
C LYS A 192 3.32 11.86 -9.33
N LEU A 193 4.31 12.67 -9.02
CA LEU A 193 5.22 12.48 -7.91
C LEU A 193 4.92 13.49 -6.81
N LEU A 194 4.70 12.99 -5.61
CA LEU A 194 4.49 13.76 -4.39
C LEU A 194 5.72 13.58 -3.49
N LEU A 195 6.47 14.66 -3.31
CA LEU A 195 7.78 14.60 -2.66
C LEU A 195 7.66 14.95 -1.18
N ARG A 196 8.15 14.06 -0.31
CA ARG A 196 8.21 14.30 1.13
C ARG A 196 9.06 15.53 1.44
N ASP A 197 8.55 16.43 2.28
CA ASP A 197 9.41 17.45 2.88
C ASP A 197 10.25 16.83 3.97
N VAL A 198 11.56 16.74 3.73
CA VAL A 198 12.54 16.15 4.64
C VAL A 198 12.56 16.87 5.98
N ASN A 199 12.69 18.20 5.97
CA ASN A 199 12.89 18.98 7.18
C ASN A 199 11.65 18.97 8.05
N LEU A 200 10.48 19.23 7.47
CA LEU A 200 9.22 19.28 8.22
C LEU A 200 8.85 17.90 8.78
N SER A 201 9.09 16.84 8.03
CA SER A 201 8.82 15.48 8.50
C SER A 201 9.78 15.05 9.61
N ASP A 202 11.07 15.30 9.43
CA ASP A 202 12.11 14.93 10.41
C ASP A 202 12.02 15.79 11.70
N ASP A 203 11.52 17.02 11.62
CA ASP A 203 11.25 17.85 12.79
C ASP A 203 10.25 17.19 13.73
N ILE A 204 9.23 16.51 13.19
CA ILE A 204 8.24 15.79 13.98
C ILE A 204 8.77 14.40 14.36
N SER A 205 9.25 13.62 13.38
CA SER A 205 9.56 12.20 13.59
C SER A 205 10.87 11.94 14.33
N LEU A 206 11.88 12.81 14.19
CA LEU A 206 13.23 12.59 14.72
C LEU A 206 13.66 13.60 15.78
N ARG A 207 13.22 14.85 15.65
CA ARG A 207 13.77 15.96 16.46
C ARG A 207 12.84 16.51 17.53
N PHE A 208 11.55 16.16 17.50
CA PHE A 208 10.51 16.80 18.31
C PHE A 208 10.81 16.82 19.82
N SER A 209 11.32 15.72 20.36
CA SER A 209 11.66 15.61 21.80
C SER A 209 13.12 15.95 22.14
N ASN A 210 13.94 16.28 21.11
CA ASN A 210 15.35 16.60 21.31
C ASN A 210 15.52 18.03 21.86
N THR A 211 15.83 18.16 23.14
CA THR A 211 16.03 19.44 23.82
C THR A 211 17.28 20.21 23.37
N GLU A 212 18.23 19.53 22.71
CA GLU A 212 19.44 20.15 22.15
C GLU A 212 19.24 20.68 20.73
N TRP A 213 18.10 20.33 20.10
CA TRP A 213 17.79 20.83 18.78
C TRP A 213 17.42 22.33 18.84
N GLU A 214 18.00 23.13 17.94
CA GLU A 214 17.79 24.59 17.88
C GLU A 214 16.30 24.99 17.73
N GLY A 215 15.49 24.12 17.10
CA GLY A 215 14.04 24.33 16.92
C GLY A 215 13.17 23.90 18.10
N TYR A 216 13.76 23.38 19.19
CA TYR A 216 13.01 22.98 20.37
C TYR A 216 12.65 24.18 21.26
N PRO A 217 11.44 24.23 21.87
CA PRO A 217 10.30 23.34 21.65
C PRO A 217 9.53 23.69 20.35
N LEU A 218 9.08 22.67 19.62
CA LEU A 218 8.30 22.85 18.41
C LEU A 218 6.82 23.01 18.74
N PHE A 219 6.22 24.14 18.39
CA PHE A 219 4.78 24.39 18.54
C PHE A 219 4.06 24.31 17.20
N ALA A 220 2.78 23.88 17.23
CA ALA A 220 1.98 23.68 16.03
C ALA A 220 1.74 24.99 15.23
N ASP A 221 1.61 26.11 15.90
CA ASP A 221 1.45 27.42 15.26
C ASP A 221 2.71 27.86 14.53
N SER A 222 3.88 27.76 15.17
CA SER A 222 5.17 28.09 14.54
C SER A 222 5.51 27.13 13.38
N TYR A 223 5.16 25.84 13.51
CA TYR A 223 5.32 24.87 12.44
C TYR A 223 4.46 25.20 11.23
N VAL A 224 3.20 25.53 11.44
CA VAL A 224 2.27 25.92 10.37
C VAL A 224 2.63 27.29 9.80
N ASP A 225 3.17 28.24 10.60
CA ASP A 225 3.68 29.51 10.10
C ASP A 225 4.85 29.33 9.12
N ARG A 226 5.74 28.37 9.36
CA ARG A 226 6.80 28.02 8.39
C ARG A 226 6.19 27.59 7.04
N ILE A 227 5.16 26.76 7.07
CA ILE A 227 4.44 26.33 5.85
C ILE A 227 3.74 27.52 5.18
N ALA A 228 3.09 28.38 5.96
CA ALA A 228 2.41 29.57 5.43
C ALA A 228 3.36 30.51 4.68
N ASN A 229 4.61 30.64 5.17
CA ASN A 229 5.63 31.50 4.63
C ASN A 229 6.37 30.97 3.40
N PHE A 230 6.11 29.72 2.94
CA PHE A 230 6.65 29.27 1.67
C PHE A 230 6.16 30.15 0.51
N PRO A 231 6.90 30.24 -0.60
CA PRO A 231 6.47 30.98 -1.79
C PRO A 231 5.05 30.62 -2.25
N GLU A 232 4.31 31.58 -2.83
CA GLU A 232 2.91 31.35 -3.26
C GLU A 232 2.73 30.24 -4.29
N GLY A 233 3.76 29.98 -5.12
CA GLY A 233 3.77 28.90 -6.10
C GLY A 233 3.85 27.51 -5.48
N GLU A 234 4.40 27.41 -4.27
CA GLU A 234 4.59 26.15 -3.53
C GLU A 234 3.30 25.80 -2.80
N LYS A 235 2.56 24.84 -3.38
CA LYS A 235 1.16 24.58 -2.97
C LYS A 235 0.95 23.31 -2.17
N VAL A 236 1.85 22.33 -2.27
CA VAL A 236 1.67 21.00 -1.67
C VAL A 236 2.81 20.71 -0.74
N VAL A 237 2.52 20.41 0.53
CA VAL A 237 3.52 20.05 1.53
C VAL A 237 3.21 18.62 2.00
N ASN A 238 4.05 17.67 1.60
CA ASN A 238 3.90 16.27 1.95
C ASN A 238 4.71 15.98 3.23
N ILE A 239 4.01 15.54 4.27
CA ILE A 239 4.58 15.19 5.57
C ILE A 239 4.37 13.70 5.78
N PHE A 240 5.47 12.96 5.84
CA PHE A 240 5.49 11.52 6.04
C PHE A 240 6.27 11.13 7.28
N MET A 241 5.73 10.18 8.01
CA MET A 241 6.42 9.47 9.07
C MET A 241 5.78 8.10 9.32
N GLU A 242 6.53 7.22 9.96
CA GLU A 242 5.95 6.02 10.55
C GLU A 242 5.00 6.42 11.68
N LEU A 243 3.88 5.71 11.84
CA LEU A 243 2.94 6.01 12.92
C LEU A 243 3.58 5.78 14.30
N SER A 244 4.53 4.85 14.39
CA SER A 244 5.37 4.57 15.57
C SER A 244 6.18 5.79 16.04
N ALA A 245 6.40 6.78 15.18
CA ALA A 245 7.03 8.04 15.59
C ALA A 245 6.22 8.75 16.69
N LEU A 246 4.88 8.58 16.69
CA LEU A 246 3.99 9.20 17.67
C LEU A 246 3.79 8.31 18.91
N GLY A 247 4.79 8.24 19.77
CA GLY A 247 4.73 7.51 21.03
C GLY A 247 5.93 6.59 21.31
N VAL A 248 6.56 6.05 20.26
CA VAL A 248 7.78 5.24 20.41
C VAL A 248 9.02 6.09 20.14
N ALA A 249 9.22 6.62 18.93
CA ALA A 249 10.39 7.47 18.65
C ALA A 249 10.31 8.81 19.39
N GLN A 250 9.12 9.42 19.43
CA GLN A 250 8.84 10.62 20.22
C GLN A 250 7.89 10.23 21.35
N PRO A 251 8.37 10.14 22.62
CA PRO A 251 7.56 9.63 23.72
C PRO A 251 6.33 10.51 23.97
N LEU A 252 5.21 9.91 24.40
CA LEU A 252 3.96 10.64 24.67
C LEU A 252 4.15 11.77 25.69
N SER A 253 5.10 11.63 26.61
CA SER A 253 5.47 12.68 27.57
C SER A 253 6.03 13.95 26.94
N SER A 254 6.40 13.92 25.66
CA SER A 254 6.83 15.12 24.92
C SER A 254 5.66 15.99 24.46
N ASN A 255 4.42 15.60 24.71
CA ASN A 255 3.20 16.22 24.19
C ASN A 255 3.07 16.19 22.64
N ILE A 256 3.68 15.21 22.00
CA ILE A 256 3.63 15.06 20.52
C ILE A 256 2.19 14.94 20.00
N LEU A 257 1.30 14.26 20.72
CA LEU A 257 -0.10 14.13 20.32
C LEU A 257 -0.86 15.45 20.41
N ASP A 258 -0.57 16.29 21.39
CA ASP A 258 -1.19 17.62 21.52
C ASP A 258 -0.74 18.54 20.37
N PHE A 259 0.56 18.43 19.98
CA PHE A 259 1.06 19.10 18.79
C PHE A 259 0.32 18.68 17.53
N ILE A 260 0.18 17.37 17.29
CA ILE A 260 -0.53 16.84 16.09
C ILE A 260 -1.99 17.27 16.10
N LYS A 261 -2.69 17.16 17.24
CA LYS A 261 -4.10 17.59 17.37
C LYS A 261 -4.32 19.08 17.09
N ALA A 262 -3.35 19.92 17.41
CA ALA A 262 -3.44 21.36 17.16
C ALA A 262 -3.23 21.74 15.68
N LEU A 263 -2.59 20.90 14.87
CA LEU A 263 -2.27 21.21 13.46
C LEU A 263 -3.48 21.65 12.61
N PRO A 264 -4.65 20.98 12.64
CA PRO A 264 -5.77 21.39 11.80
C PRO A 264 -6.30 22.78 12.10
N GLN A 265 -6.38 23.16 13.37
CA GLN A 265 -6.84 24.48 13.76
C GLN A 265 -5.83 25.57 13.41
N CYS A 266 -4.53 25.32 13.61
CA CYS A 266 -3.46 26.24 13.23
C CYS A 266 -3.43 26.43 11.70
N ALA A 267 -3.57 25.36 10.92
CA ALA A 267 -3.64 25.41 9.48
C ALA A 267 -4.86 26.21 8.97
N ARG A 268 -6.03 25.97 9.57
CA ARG A 268 -7.26 26.70 9.23
C ARG A 268 -7.10 28.21 9.44
N ASN A 269 -6.46 28.61 10.54
CA ASN A 269 -6.22 30.02 10.83
C ASN A 269 -5.28 30.72 9.82
N ARG A 270 -4.47 29.94 9.05
CA ARG A 270 -3.59 30.44 7.99
C ARG A 270 -4.14 30.19 6.58
N GLY A 271 -5.35 29.68 6.45
CA GLY A 271 -5.96 29.35 5.16
C GLY A 271 -5.26 28.20 4.43
N ILE A 272 -4.65 27.26 5.16
CA ILE A 272 -4.03 26.05 4.65
C ILE A 272 -5.02 24.92 4.78
N SER A 273 -5.17 24.06 3.77
CA SER A 273 -6.08 22.90 3.77
C SER A 273 -5.34 21.58 3.98
N PHE A 274 -6.09 20.50 4.21
CA PHE A 274 -5.60 19.14 4.18
C PHE A 274 -6.21 18.40 2.99
N SER A 275 -5.43 17.56 2.32
CA SER A 275 -5.90 16.70 1.23
C SER A 275 -5.17 15.38 1.24
N THR A 276 -5.83 14.35 0.70
CA THR A 276 -5.20 13.05 0.51
C THR A 276 -4.33 13.02 -0.74
N PRO A 277 -3.38 12.08 -0.86
CA PRO A 277 -2.52 11.96 -2.04
C PRO A 277 -3.28 11.84 -3.36
N SER A 278 -4.35 11.05 -3.42
CA SER A 278 -5.14 10.91 -4.65
C SER A 278 -5.88 12.19 -5.04
N GLU A 279 -6.40 12.94 -4.07
CA GLU A 279 -7.04 14.24 -4.31
C GLU A 279 -6.02 15.26 -4.86
N ILE A 280 -4.80 15.26 -4.34
CA ILE A 280 -3.72 16.11 -4.86
C ILE A 280 -3.39 15.72 -6.29
N CYS A 281 -3.30 14.42 -6.57
CA CYS A 281 -3.08 13.93 -7.93
C CYS A 281 -4.21 14.35 -8.89
N ASP A 282 -5.45 14.40 -8.44
CA ASP A 282 -6.59 14.78 -9.29
C ASP A 282 -6.71 16.30 -9.49
N THR A 283 -6.37 17.10 -8.48
CA THR A 283 -6.66 18.56 -8.46
C THR A 283 -5.48 19.45 -8.76
N THR A 284 -4.25 18.99 -8.51
CA THR A 284 -3.05 19.82 -8.65
C THR A 284 -2.29 19.48 -9.92
N PRO A 285 -2.08 20.44 -10.85
CA PRO A 285 -1.26 20.18 -12.03
C PRO A 285 0.22 20.05 -11.64
N SER A 286 0.94 19.20 -12.36
CA SER A 286 2.38 19.11 -12.24
C SER A 286 3.06 20.33 -12.87
N VAL A 287 4.20 20.74 -12.31
CA VAL A 287 4.96 21.90 -12.82
C VAL A 287 6.02 21.50 -13.86
N SER A 288 6.59 20.31 -13.73
CA SER A 288 7.60 19.77 -14.65
C SER A 288 7.82 18.29 -14.40
N GLN A 289 8.63 17.67 -15.22
CA GLN A 289 9.18 16.33 -14.95
C GLN A 289 10.32 16.42 -13.94
N LEU A 290 10.45 15.37 -13.12
CA LEU A 290 11.59 15.13 -12.25
C LEU A 290 12.32 13.91 -12.80
N ASP A 291 13.60 14.06 -13.05
CA ASP A 291 14.49 13.00 -13.54
C ASP A 291 15.22 12.38 -12.36
N VAL A 292 15.00 11.09 -12.13
CA VAL A 292 15.56 10.31 -11.02
C VAL A 292 16.11 8.98 -11.54
N PRO A 293 17.26 9.04 -12.25
CA PRO A 293 17.86 7.83 -12.84
C PRO A 293 18.42 6.86 -11.79
N ASP A 294 18.94 7.41 -10.70
CA ASP A 294 19.50 6.61 -9.60
C ASP A 294 18.47 6.44 -8.48
N THR A 295 18.44 5.25 -7.91
CA THR A 295 17.43 4.93 -6.88
C THR A 295 17.68 5.71 -5.60
N LEU A 296 16.65 6.40 -5.13
CA LEU A 296 16.63 7.14 -3.87
C LEU A 296 15.73 6.48 -2.81
N SER A 297 15.90 6.89 -1.56
CA SER A 297 15.04 6.51 -0.43
C SER A 297 14.96 7.64 0.60
N TRP A 298 14.12 7.47 1.65
CA TRP A 298 14.04 8.45 2.74
C TRP A 298 15.14 8.28 3.81
N THR A 299 15.87 7.17 3.78
CA THR A 299 16.77 6.73 4.85
C THR A 299 18.16 7.35 4.74
N ASP A 300 18.73 7.69 5.90
CA ASP A 300 20.07 8.22 6.11
C ASP A 300 20.36 9.53 5.34
N GLU A 301 21.58 10.06 5.41
CA GLU A 301 21.93 11.34 4.77
C GLU A 301 22.07 11.23 3.25
N GLU A 302 22.54 10.08 2.77
CA GLU A 302 22.78 9.84 1.35
C GLU A 302 21.49 9.76 0.54
N ARG A 303 20.37 9.40 1.19
CA ARG A 303 19.05 9.25 0.53
C ARG A 303 19.10 8.29 -0.66
N ASP A 304 19.88 7.23 -0.54
CA ASP A 304 20.02 6.16 -1.53
C ASP A 304 19.62 4.80 -0.94
N VAL A 305 19.91 3.70 -1.63
CA VAL A 305 19.60 2.33 -1.16
C VAL A 305 20.75 1.65 -0.41
N SER A 306 21.81 2.37 -0.09
CA SER A 306 23.01 1.81 0.54
C SER A 306 22.77 1.34 1.99
N SER A 307 21.67 1.74 2.63
CA SER A 307 21.25 1.20 3.92
C SER A 307 20.87 -0.29 3.84
N TRP A 308 20.47 -0.76 2.67
CA TRP A 308 20.04 -2.15 2.43
C TRP A 308 20.98 -2.94 1.51
N LEU A 309 21.71 -2.27 0.60
CA LEU A 309 22.56 -2.88 -0.42
C LEU A 309 23.98 -2.28 -0.45
N GLY A 310 24.40 -1.59 0.60
CA GLY A 310 25.64 -0.83 0.65
C GLY A 310 26.91 -1.70 0.77
N ASN A 311 26.83 -2.88 1.37
CA ASN A 311 27.97 -3.73 1.60
C ASN A 311 27.84 -5.11 0.91
N PRO A 312 28.93 -5.88 0.79
CA PRO A 312 28.90 -7.20 0.14
C PRO A 312 27.94 -8.20 0.80
N MET A 313 27.81 -8.21 2.13
CA MET A 313 26.91 -9.12 2.85
C MET A 313 25.44 -8.87 2.45
N GLN A 314 25.03 -7.64 2.42
CA GLN A 314 23.69 -7.25 2.01
C GLN A 314 23.39 -7.66 0.57
N ARG A 315 24.32 -7.39 -0.34
CA ARG A 315 24.15 -7.75 -1.77
C ARG A 315 24.13 -9.27 -1.97
N GLU A 316 24.97 -10.00 -1.26
CA GLU A 316 24.98 -11.48 -1.32
C GLU A 316 23.65 -12.05 -0.83
N ALA A 317 23.16 -11.60 0.33
CA ALA A 317 21.89 -12.03 0.89
C ALA A 317 20.72 -11.72 -0.07
N PHE A 318 20.69 -10.51 -0.62
CA PHE A 318 19.69 -10.07 -1.59
C PHE A 318 19.71 -10.94 -2.86
N ASN A 319 20.86 -11.09 -3.50
CA ASN A 319 21.00 -11.89 -4.72
C ASN A 319 20.63 -13.35 -4.46
N LYS A 320 21.04 -13.90 -3.31
CA LYS A 320 20.74 -15.26 -2.92
C LYS A 320 19.24 -15.50 -2.74
N LEU A 321 18.53 -14.58 -2.06
CA LEU A 321 17.08 -14.66 -1.90
C LEU A 321 16.40 -14.64 -3.27
N TYR A 322 16.63 -13.60 -4.06
CA TYR A 322 15.91 -13.41 -5.32
C TYR A 322 16.32 -14.40 -6.42
N SER A 323 17.43 -15.16 -6.24
CA SER A 323 17.80 -16.23 -7.18
C SER A 323 16.78 -17.36 -7.29
N VAL A 324 15.89 -17.51 -6.30
CA VAL A 324 14.83 -18.53 -6.31
C VAL A 324 13.42 -17.97 -6.50
N ALA A 325 13.29 -16.66 -6.77
CA ALA A 325 12.00 -15.99 -6.91
C ALA A 325 11.06 -16.70 -7.90
N ASP A 326 11.58 -17.09 -9.06
CA ASP A 326 10.82 -17.78 -10.10
C ASP A 326 10.35 -19.15 -9.65
N ARG A 327 11.22 -19.90 -8.96
CA ARG A 327 10.88 -21.22 -8.42
C ARG A 327 9.78 -21.12 -7.35
N VAL A 328 9.88 -20.15 -6.45
CA VAL A 328 8.84 -19.88 -5.44
C VAL A 328 7.50 -19.58 -6.11
N ARG A 329 7.51 -18.74 -7.16
CA ARG A 329 6.29 -18.38 -7.88
C ARG A 329 5.60 -19.56 -8.56
N ILE A 330 6.40 -20.49 -9.12
CA ILE A 330 5.87 -21.67 -9.82
C ILE A 330 5.41 -22.74 -8.83
N ALA A 331 6.11 -22.90 -7.69
CA ALA A 331 5.80 -23.92 -6.70
C ALA A 331 4.40 -23.74 -6.10
N ASP A 332 3.97 -22.48 -5.91
CA ASP A 332 2.70 -22.08 -5.31
C ASP A 332 2.32 -22.86 -4.02
N ASP A 333 3.35 -23.18 -3.23
CA ASP A 333 3.17 -23.81 -1.92
C ASP A 333 2.90 -22.76 -0.85
N PRO A 334 1.80 -22.84 -0.09
CA PRO A 334 1.43 -21.78 0.88
C PRO A 334 2.50 -21.51 1.95
N ARG A 335 3.23 -22.56 2.41
CA ARG A 335 4.28 -22.39 3.42
C ARG A 335 5.53 -21.71 2.83
N ILE A 336 5.90 -22.12 1.64
CA ILE A 336 7.00 -21.47 0.90
C ILE A 336 6.65 -20.02 0.59
N ASN A 337 5.42 -19.72 0.18
CA ASN A 337 4.96 -18.37 -0.10
C ASN A 337 4.98 -17.50 1.17
N GLN A 338 4.57 -18.03 2.33
CA GLN A 338 4.64 -17.30 3.59
C GLN A 338 6.08 -17.01 4.02
N ASP A 339 6.95 -18.01 3.97
CA ASP A 339 8.37 -17.82 4.27
C ASP A 339 9.01 -16.81 3.30
N TRP A 340 8.64 -16.87 2.02
CA TRP A 340 9.07 -15.90 1.00
C TRP A 340 8.67 -14.48 1.37
N ASP A 341 7.41 -14.24 1.74
CA ASP A 341 6.93 -12.92 2.14
C ASP A 341 7.74 -12.35 3.32
N TYR A 342 7.99 -13.17 4.34
CA TYR A 342 8.67 -12.71 5.55
C TYR A 342 10.17 -12.51 5.34
N LEU A 343 10.80 -13.35 4.53
CA LEU A 343 12.24 -13.25 4.24
C LEU A 343 12.57 -12.04 3.34
N GLN A 344 11.64 -11.55 2.53
CA GLN A 344 11.83 -10.36 1.70
C GLN A 344 11.87 -9.04 2.48
N ALA A 345 11.42 -9.01 3.74
CA ALA A 345 11.32 -7.78 4.52
C ALA A 345 12.63 -6.99 4.48
N SER A 346 12.53 -5.69 4.16
CA SER A 346 13.70 -4.82 3.97
C SER A 346 14.59 -4.73 5.23
N ASN A 347 13.97 -4.88 6.42
CA ASN A 347 14.69 -4.86 7.68
C ASN A 347 15.73 -6.00 7.80
N ASN A 348 15.47 -7.17 7.23
CA ASN A 348 16.43 -8.28 7.23
C ASN A 348 17.76 -7.88 6.60
N PHE A 349 17.72 -7.07 5.54
CA PHE A 349 18.91 -6.53 4.90
C PHE A 349 19.51 -5.35 5.67
N ARG A 350 18.66 -4.48 6.25
CA ARG A 350 19.12 -3.33 7.02
C ARG A 350 19.89 -3.72 8.27
N GLN A 351 19.54 -4.81 8.94
CA GLN A 351 20.27 -5.34 10.09
C GLN A 351 21.73 -5.70 9.79
N MET A 352 22.05 -5.98 8.52
CA MET A 352 23.40 -6.29 8.04
C MET A 352 24.23 -5.06 7.67
N THR A 353 23.66 -3.84 7.79
CA THR A 353 24.39 -2.62 7.43
C THR A 353 25.56 -2.35 8.38
N THR A 354 26.66 -1.89 7.81
CA THR A 354 27.84 -1.42 8.54
C THR A 354 27.91 0.10 8.64
N LYS A 355 26.94 0.80 8.01
CA LYS A 355 26.85 2.26 8.06
C LYS A 355 26.31 2.73 9.40
N PRO A 356 26.76 3.88 9.92
CA PRO A 356 26.06 4.59 10.97
C PRO A 356 24.70 5.07 10.42
N SER A 357 23.67 5.07 11.26
CA SER A 357 22.35 5.57 10.88
C SER A 357 21.88 6.63 11.88
N GLN A 358 21.25 7.69 11.38
CA GLN A 358 20.67 8.75 12.21
C GLN A 358 19.46 8.27 13.01
N VAL A 359 18.71 7.31 12.47
CA VAL A 359 17.52 6.73 13.11
C VAL A 359 17.84 5.53 14.00
N GLY A 360 19.12 5.15 14.11
CA GLY A 360 19.53 3.91 14.74
C GLY A 360 19.27 2.69 13.82
N ILE A 361 19.80 1.55 14.22
CA ILE A 361 19.60 0.26 13.54
C ILE A 361 19.17 -0.72 14.61
N ASP A 362 17.91 -1.10 14.57
CA ASP A 362 17.43 -2.19 15.39
C ASP A 362 17.88 -3.51 14.77
N ARG A 363 18.73 -4.22 15.49
CA ARG A 363 19.21 -5.56 15.12
C ARG A 363 18.52 -6.68 15.90
N GLY A 364 17.54 -6.34 16.74
CA GLY A 364 16.86 -7.32 17.58
C GLY A 364 17.87 -8.16 18.38
N ILE A 365 17.84 -9.47 18.17
CA ILE A 365 18.71 -10.45 18.88
C ILE A 365 20.16 -10.51 18.35
N PHE A 366 20.48 -9.80 17.27
CA PHE A 366 21.79 -9.91 16.63
C PHE A 366 22.81 -8.92 17.21
N SER A 367 23.99 -9.42 17.57
CA SER A 367 25.03 -8.62 18.19
C SER A 367 25.82 -7.76 17.22
N SER A 368 25.77 -8.06 15.93
CA SER A 368 26.55 -7.38 14.90
C SER A 368 25.93 -7.58 13.50
N PRO A 369 26.31 -6.75 12.50
CA PRO A 369 25.91 -6.98 11.11
C PRO A 369 26.30 -8.36 10.56
N PHE A 370 27.45 -8.88 10.96
CA PHE A 370 27.93 -10.20 10.56
C PHE A 370 27.10 -11.33 11.20
N ASP A 371 26.68 -11.15 12.45
CA ASP A 371 25.82 -12.09 13.15
C ASP A 371 24.44 -12.18 12.47
N ALA A 372 23.84 -11.03 12.12
CA ALA A 372 22.60 -10.96 11.35
C ALA A 372 22.75 -11.64 9.98
N PHE A 373 23.84 -11.35 9.27
CA PHE A 373 24.13 -11.97 7.97
C PHE A 373 24.24 -13.49 8.07
N THR A 374 25.00 -13.99 9.04
CA THR A 374 25.22 -15.44 9.21
C THR A 374 23.91 -16.15 9.51
N ASN A 375 23.10 -15.59 10.42
CA ASN A 375 21.79 -16.13 10.76
C ASN A 375 20.86 -16.18 9.52
N TYR A 376 20.78 -15.08 8.79
CA TYR A 376 19.95 -14.99 7.60
C TYR A 376 20.40 -15.95 6.48
N MET A 377 21.71 -16.09 6.27
CA MET A 377 22.24 -17.03 5.27
C MET A 377 22.02 -18.50 5.63
N ASN A 378 21.99 -18.85 6.92
CA ASN A 378 21.61 -20.19 7.35
C ASN A 378 20.13 -20.47 7.05
N ILE A 379 19.24 -19.51 7.36
CA ILE A 379 17.82 -19.57 7.01
C ILE A 379 17.64 -19.72 5.49
N LEU A 380 18.30 -18.88 4.70
CA LEU A 380 18.25 -18.98 3.24
C LEU A 380 18.78 -20.32 2.72
N GLY A 381 19.78 -20.90 3.37
CA GLY A 381 20.30 -22.23 3.03
C GLY A 381 19.20 -23.30 3.13
N ASP A 382 18.43 -23.28 4.22
CA ASP A 382 17.31 -24.20 4.42
C ASP A 382 16.15 -23.89 3.46
N PHE A 383 15.74 -22.63 3.40
CA PHE A 383 14.64 -22.19 2.53
C PHE A 383 14.86 -22.58 1.07
N ILE A 384 16.06 -22.29 0.52
CA ILE A 384 16.41 -22.62 -0.87
C ILE A 384 16.46 -24.13 -1.08
N SER A 385 16.94 -24.90 -0.11
CA SER A 385 16.91 -26.37 -0.18
C SER A 385 15.49 -26.89 -0.26
N ARG A 386 14.56 -26.35 0.55
CA ARG A 386 13.12 -26.69 0.52
C ARG A 386 12.48 -26.31 -0.83
N VAL A 387 12.74 -25.10 -1.33
CA VAL A 387 12.24 -24.68 -2.64
C VAL A 387 12.74 -25.63 -3.74
N ASN A 388 14.04 -25.96 -3.74
CA ASN A 388 14.62 -26.82 -4.76
C ASN A 388 14.08 -28.27 -4.66
N SER A 389 13.74 -28.76 -3.47
CA SER A 389 13.19 -30.11 -3.31
C SER A 389 11.78 -30.29 -3.90
N LEU A 390 11.09 -29.20 -4.23
CA LEU A 390 9.79 -29.24 -4.91
C LEU A 390 9.94 -29.49 -6.43
N TYR A 391 11.15 -29.42 -6.96
CA TYR A 391 11.43 -29.60 -8.38
C TYR A 391 12.17 -30.92 -8.62
N PRO A 392 11.88 -31.64 -9.72
CA PRO A 392 12.69 -32.77 -10.16
C PRO A 392 14.14 -32.33 -10.39
N GLU A 393 15.10 -33.22 -10.09
CA GLU A 393 16.53 -32.93 -10.28
C GLU A 393 16.91 -32.65 -11.75
N ASP A 394 16.08 -33.13 -12.71
CA ASP A 394 16.32 -33.06 -14.16
C ASP A 394 15.69 -31.83 -14.84
N VAL A 395 15.01 -30.91 -14.13
CA VAL A 395 14.43 -29.71 -14.73
C VAL A 395 15.54 -28.72 -15.06
N ASP A 396 15.81 -28.55 -16.36
CA ASP A 396 16.76 -27.56 -16.82
C ASP A 396 16.18 -26.13 -16.85
N ASN A 397 17.06 -25.14 -17.01
CA ASN A 397 16.66 -23.74 -17.02
C ASN A 397 15.80 -23.37 -18.26
N GLU A 398 15.83 -24.15 -19.36
CA GLU A 398 15.04 -23.91 -20.55
C GLU A 398 13.58 -24.33 -20.32
N GLU A 399 13.35 -25.49 -19.69
CA GLU A 399 11.99 -25.92 -19.29
C GLU A 399 11.37 -24.96 -18.29
N LEU A 400 12.15 -24.52 -17.30
CA LEU A 400 11.70 -23.51 -16.33
C LEU A 400 11.29 -22.20 -17.03
N SER A 401 12.10 -21.71 -17.95
CA SER A 401 11.81 -20.50 -18.73
C SER A 401 10.58 -20.65 -19.61
N SER A 402 10.37 -21.84 -20.20
CA SER A 402 9.17 -22.15 -21.00
C SER A 402 7.90 -22.16 -20.16
N LEU A 403 7.97 -22.77 -18.95
CA LEU A 403 6.85 -22.77 -18.00
C LEU A 403 6.50 -21.37 -17.53
N LEU A 404 7.51 -20.56 -17.20
CA LEU A 404 7.32 -19.14 -16.81
C LEU A 404 6.64 -18.33 -17.90
N THR A 405 7.06 -18.51 -19.17
CA THR A 405 6.45 -17.84 -20.30
C THR A 405 4.98 -18.26 -20.46
N THR A 406 4.68 -19.54 -20.24
CA THR A 406 3.31 -20.06 -20.30
C THR A 406 2.44 -19.49 -19.19
N ILE A 407 2.95 -19.45 -17.94
CA ILE A 407 2.26 -18.86 -16.80
C ILE A 407 1.99 -17.38 -17.07
N LYS A 408 2.98 -16.62 -17.52
CA LYS A 408 2.82 -15.21 -17.86
C LYS A 408 1.71 -14.96 -18.88
N ASN A 409 1.68 -15.75 -19.95
CA ASN A 409 0.65 -15.64 -20.96
C ASN A 409 -0.75 -15.98 -20.42
N GLN A 410 -0.85 -16.96 -19.52
CA GLN A 410 -2.10 -17.31 -18.84
C GLN A 410 -2.56 -16.22 -17.88
N ASP A 411 -1.66 -15.62 -17.12
CA ASP A 411 -1.96 -14.51 -16.22
C ASP A 411 -2.46 -13.28 -16.98
N GLU A 412 -1.84 -12.94 -18.12
CA GLU A 412 -2.30 -11.87 -19.01
C GLU A 412 -3.72 -12.17 -19.56
N GLU A 413 -4.00 -13.43 -19.94
CA GLU A 413 -5.33 -13.83 -20.41
C GLU A 413 -6.37 -13.75 -19.28
N ILE A 414 -6.03 -14.17 -18.07
CA ILE A 414 -6.88 -14.07 -16.87
C ILE A 414 -7.17 -12.60 -16.56
N GLU A 415 -6.17 -11.73 -16.62
CA GLU A 415 -6.36 -10.30 -16.38
C GLU A 415 -7.27 -9.65 -17.43
N MET A 416 -7.13 -10.00 -18.70
CA MET A 416 -8.03 -9.54 -19.74
C MET A 416 -9.48 -10.01 -19.51
N LYS A 417 -9.67 -11.29 -19.14
CA LYS A 417 -10.99 -11.85 -18.83
C LYS A 417 -11.60 -11.18 -17.59
N ASN A 418 -10.82 -10.92 -16.56
CA ASN A 418 -11.30 -10.21 -15.38
C ASN A 418 -11.74 -8.77 -15.69
N LYS A 419 -11.00 -8.04 -16.54
CA LYS A 419 -11.40 -6.70 -17.01
C LYS A 419 -12.73 -6.77 -17.81
N GLU A 420 -12.93 -7.81 -18.59
CA GLU A 420 -14.19 -8.01 -19.33
C GLU A 420 -15.34 -8.36 -18.39
N ILE A 421 -15.11 -9.20 -17.39
CA ILE A 421 -16.10 -9.53 -16.35
C ILE A 421 -16.56 -8.27 -15.63
N VAL A 422 -15.64 -7.43 -15.15
CA VAL A 422 -15.97 -6.15 -14.49
C VAL A 422 -16.77 -5.24 -15.42
N ARG A 423 -16.40 -5.17 -16.72
CA ARG A 423 -17.15 -4.39 -17.72
C ARG A 423 -18.57 -4.93 -17.94
N LEU A 424 -18.73 -6.24 -17.94
CA LEU A 424 -20.04 -6.87 -18.07
C LEU A 424 -20.89 -6.68 -16.81
N GLN A 425 -20.31 -6.81 -15.63
CA GLN A 425 -20.99 -6.53 -14.36
C GLN A 425 -21.51 -5.08 -14.30
N THR A 426 -20.65 -4.11 -14.66
CA THR A 426 -21.08 -2.69 -14.74
C THR A 426 -22.21 -2.47 -15.77
N LYS A 427 -22.26 -3.24 -16.87
CA LYS A 427 -23.38 -3.18 -17.81
C LYS A 427 -24.64 -3.79 -17.22
N ILE A 428 -24.54 -4.90 -16.51
CA ILE A 428 -25.67 -5.55 -15.82
C ILE A 428 -26.27 -4.59 -14.81
N GLU A 429 -25.48 -3.99 -13.94
CA GLU A 429 -25.95 -3.00 -12.96
C GLU A 429 -26.69 -1.81 -13.61
N LYS A 430 -26.17 -1.32 -14.74
CA LYS A 430 -26.84 -0.24 -15.50
C LYS A 430 -28.17 -0.67 -16.08
N ILE A 431 -28.29 -1.91 -16.55
CA ILE A 431 -29.53 -2.48 -17.10
C ILE A 431 -30.54 -2.69 -15.98
N GLU A 432 -30.13 -3.25 -14.86
CA GLU A 432 -30.99 -3.45 -13.68
C GLU A 432 -31.52 -2.12 -13.11
N ALA A 433 -30.65 -1.11 -13.01
CA ALA A 433 -31.04 0.23 -12.60
C ALA A 433 -32.04 0.89 -13.59
N ALA A 434 -31.87 0.64 -14.90
CA ALA A 434 -32.80 1.12 -15.91
C ALA A 434 -34.15 0.37 -15.86
N GLU A 435 -34.10 -0.95 -15.63
CA GLU A 435 -35.32 -1.77 -15.47
C GLU A 435 -36.10 -1.36 -14.22
N LEU A 436 -35.44 -1.10 -13.11
CA LEU A 436 -36.08 -0.61 -11.87
C LEU A 436 -36.81 0.72 -12.12
N LYS A 437 -36.15 1.66 -12.79
CA LYS A 437 -36.76 2.95 -13.17
C LYS A 437 -37.95 2.79 -14.12
N LEU A 438 -37.93 1.82 -15.01
CA LEU A 438 -39.02 1.49 -15.91
C LEU A 438 -40.22 0.88 -15.16
N ARG A 439 -39.96 -0.02 -14.21
CA ARG A 439 -40.98 -0.62 -13.33
C ARG A 439 -41.66 0.46 -12.48
N GLU A 440 -40.91 1.36 -11.86
CA GLU A 440 -41.50 2.50 -11.11
C GLU A 440 -42.36 3.42 -11.98
N LYS A 441 -41.95 3.72 -13.23
CA LYS A 441 -42.74 4.50 -14.17
C LYS A 441 -44.01 3.77 -14.56
N LEU A 442 -43.98 2.46 -14.75
CA LEU A 442 -45.12 1.63 -15.09
C LEU A 442 -46.14 1.56 -13.94
N GLU A 443 -45.67 1.46 -12.70
CA GLU A 443 -46.53 1.50 -11.52
C GLU A 443 -47.21 2.88 -11.34
N LYS A 444 -46.45 3.97 -11.53
CA LYS A 444 -47.01 5.33 -11.51
C LYS A 444 -48.07 5.55 -12.62
N GLN A 445 -47.89 4.97 -13.80
CA GLN A 445 -48.89 5.03 -14.89
C GLN A 445 -50.12 4.16 -14.61
N LYS A 446 -49.96 2.99 -13.95
CA LYS A 446 -51.08 2.15 -13.51
C LYS A 446 -51.89 2.82 -12.39
N ALA A 447 -51.23 3.54 -11.48
CA ALA A 447 -51.90 4.28 -10.41
C ALA A 447 -52.63 5.56 -10.91
N ALA A 448 -52.25 6.09 -12.06
CA ALA A 448 -52.84 7.32 -12.65
C ALA A 448 -54.03 7.08 -13.59
N LYS A 449 -54.49 5.84 -13.82
CA LYS A 449 -55.72 5.58 -14.62
C LYS A 449 -56.95 5.63 -13.72
N PRO A 450 -57.91 6.59 -13.95
CA PRO A 450 -59.16 6.64 -13.20
C PRO A 450 -60.06 5.46 -13.59
N ALA A 451 -60.73 4.87 -12.60
CA ALA A 451 -61.73 3.86 -12.75
C ALA A 451 -62.88 4.34 -13.67
N ALA A 452 -62.93 3.87 -14.91
CA ALA A 452 -64.08 4.08 -15.77
C ALA A 452 -65.22 3.10 -15.39
N LYS A 453 -66.37 3.68 -15.10
CA LYS A 453 -67.64 3.06 -14.67
C LYS A 453 -68.04 1.87 -15.55
N LYS A 454 -68.45 0.79 -14.87
CA LYS A 454 -69.29 -0.28 -15.45
C LYS A 454 -70.66 0.29 -15.90
N THR A 455 -70.98 0.07 -17.17
CA THR A 455 -72.39 -0.02 -17.59
C THR A 455 -72.54 -1.28 -18.47
N ALA A 456 -73.57 -2.03 -18.06
CA ALA A 456 -73.97 -3.30 -18.62
C ALA A 456 -74.71 -3.11 -19.94
N ALA A 457 -74.57 -4.03 -20.89
CA ALA A 457 -75.73 -4.69 -21.53
C ALA A 457 -75.34 -5.65 -22.66
N LYS A 458 -75.86 -6.88 -22.48
CA LYS A 458 -76.37 -7.86 -23.46
C LYS A 458 -75.54 -8.48 -24.57
N LYS A 459 -75.41 -9.83 -24.42
CA LYS A 459 -75.22 -10.87 -25.44
C LYS A 459 -76.27 -10.80 -26.56
N PRO A 460 -76.09 -11.46 -27.80
CA PRO A 460 -75.89 -12.91 -27.87
C PRO A 460 -75.04 -13.46 -29.05
N ALA A 461 -74.52 -14.62 -28.75
CA ALA A 461 -74.48 -15.89 -29.51
C ALA A 461 -73.76 -16.10 -30.84
N ALA A 462 -72.84 -17.03 -30.75
CA ALA A 462 -72.66 -18.27 -31.54
C ALA A 462 -71.89 -18.24 -32.89
N LYS A 463 -70.81 -18.92 -33.02
CA LYS A 463 -70.58 -20.29 -33.57
C LYS A 463 -69.10 -20.53 -33.99
N LYS A 464 -68.60 -21.62 -33.43
CA LYS A 464 -67.78 -22.67 -34.02
C LYS A 464 -66.65 -22.36 -35.01
N ALA A 465 -65.42 -22.70 -34.72
CA ALA A 465 -64.75 -23.96 -35.09
C ALA A 465 -63.24 -23.95 -34.70
N ALA A 466 -62.81 -24.96 -34.01
CA ALA A 466 -61.46 -25.49 -33.97
C ALA A 466 -61.33 -26.53 -35.11
N PRO A 467 -60.22 -27.23 -35.34
CA PRO A 467 -58.90 -27.29 -34.75
C PRO A 467 -57.75 -27.44 -35.79
N LYS A 468 -56.49 -27.55 -35.30
CA LYS A 468 -55.44 -28.53 -35.59
C LYS A 468 -54.06 -27.93 -35.30
N GLU A 469 -53.41 -28.35 -34.27
CA GLU A 469 -52.34 -29.32 -34.11
C GLU A 469 -51.46 -29.53 -35.35
N GLU A 470 -50.16 -29.27 -35.17
CA GLU A 470 -49.05 -30.13 -35.56
C GLU A 470 -47.72 -29.59 -35.01
N ALA A 471 -47.15 -30.33 -34.09
CA ALA A 471 -45.72 -30.47 -33.83
C ALA A 471 -45.29 -31.81 -34.43
N PRO A 472 -44.06 -32.27 -34.38
CA PRO A 472 -42.71 -31.70 -34.31
C PRO A 472 -41.78 -32.28 -35.40
N ALA A 473 -40.53 -31.85 -35.45
CA ALA A 473 -39.44 -32.73 -35.87
C ALA A 473 -38.10 -32.26 -35.36
N GLU A 474 -37.52 -33.10 -34.55
CA GLU A 474 -36.07 -33.23 -34.29
C GLU A 474 -35.34 -33.53 -35.59
N GLU A 475 -34.11 -33.07 -35.71
CA GLU A 475 -33.06 -33.87 -36.35
C GLU A 475 -31.68 -33.46 -35.85
N GLU A 476 -31.00 -34.51 -35.52
CA GLU A 476 -29.66 -34.66 -34.97
C GLU A 476 -28.54 -34.35 -35.95
N ALA A 477 -27.40 -34.00 -35.35
CA ALA A 477 -26.08 -34.63 -35.47
C ALA A 477 -25.14 -34.27 -36.60
N LYS A 478 -23.91 -34.08 -36.14
CA LYS A 478 -22.59 -34.38 -36.73
C LYS A 478 -21.93 -33.31 -37.61
N ALA A 479 -20.90 -32.70 -37.13
CA ALA A 479 -19.47 -33.08 -37.21
C ALA A 479 -18.64 -32.19 -36.29
#